data_4c572915983a034890af2ca8ca8eee91
#
_entry.id   4c572915983a034890af2ca8ca8eee91
#
_cell.length_a   1.000
_cell.length_b   1.000
_cell.length_c   1.000
_cell.angle_alpha   90.00
_cell.angle_beta   90.00
_cell.angle_gamma   90.00
#
_symmetry.space_group_name_H-M   'P 1'
#
loop_
_entity.id
_entity.type
_entity.pdbx_description
1 polymer ?
#
loop_
_entity_poly.entity_id
_entity_poly.type
_entity_poly.pdbx_seq_one_letter_code
_entity_poly.pdbx_strand_id
1 'polypeptide(L)'
;MIRLQVQSLTKRYRRGDEPAVKDVSFELPEGKLLSLVGESGSGKSTLLRLVAGLETPDSGTITLDGRVISSPSAVTPPEQRGIGLVFQHHALFPHLTVEKNIAFGLRHLPRGERAAVIAPLLELVGLAKFGGRYPHELSGGERQRIALARALAPNPRVLLLDEPFSSLDARLRQSVRDETRAILKERCATALFVTHDTGDALSIADRIVVLKGGVVQQEGAPPEVYHAPANAYVASFFGTCNFLPVHSLPHPSGARILCHVGPPRPEEAAGFGVWVRPEDLELVRAETADTLSGVIAKVSFRGAYLEVTLRCQPAGSAPFEVSVRHHAPFMVHPGETWAIAPRPRRS
;
A
#
# COMPACT_ATOMS: atom_id res chain seq x y z
N MET A 1 -7.71 7.80 -19.25
CA MET A 1 -8.76 8.74 -18.77
C MET A 1 -8.76 8.71 -17.25
N ILE A 2 -9.06 9.83 -16.56
CA ILE A 2 -9.24 9.81 -15.09
C ILE A 2 -10.65 9.29 -14.79
N ARG A 3 -10.73 8.20 -14.04
CA ARG A 3 -11.99 7.57 -13.66
C ARG A 3 -12.57 8.18 -12.38
N LEU A 4 -11.73 8.34 -11.35
CA LEU A 4 -12.12 8.95 -10.07
C LEU A 4 -11.13 10.07 -9.74
N GLN A 5 -11.64 11.22 -9.34
CA GLN A 5 -10.84 12.36 -8.91
C GLN A 5 -11.38 12.86 -7.56
N VAL A 6 -10.49 13.06 -6.62
CA VAL A 6 -10.73 13.66 -5.32
C VAL A 6 -9.99 14.98 -5.26
N GLN A 7 -10.67 16.09 -4.93
CA GLN A 7 -10.10 17.43 -4.93
C GLN A 7 -10.37 18.14 -3.61
N SER A 8 -9.31 18.52 -2.91
CA SER A 8 -9.31 19.31 -1.65
C SER A 8 -10.33 18.83 -0.62
N LEU A 9 -10.44 17.50 -0.50
CA LEU A 9 -11.47 16.86 0.31
C LEU A 9 -11.15 17.00 1.79
N THR A 10 -12.12 17.52 2.56
CA THR A 10 -12.01 17.64 4.02
C THR A 10 -13.23 17.05 4.69
N LYS A 11 -13.00 16.31 5.79
CA LYS A 11 -14.06 15.76 6.63
C LYS A 11 -13.70 15.85 8.10
N ARG A 12 -14.62 16.36 8.89
CA ARG A 12 -14.56 16.46 10.35
C ARG A 12 -15.83 15.85 10.95
N TYR A 13 -15.70 15.06 12.00
CA TYR A 13 -16.85 14.44 12.63
C TYR A 13 -17.51 15.29 13.71
N ARG A 14 -16.72 16.10 14.44
CA ARG A 14 -17.24 17.04 15.46
C ARG A 14 -16.63 18.42 15.29
N ARG A 15 -17.39 19.46 15.63
CA ARG A 15 -16.87 20.83 15.70
C ARG A 15 -15.78 20.89 16.77
N GLY A 16 -14.57 21.39 16.41
CA GLY A 16 -13.44 21.50 17.31
C GLY A 16 -12.41 20.38 17.23
N ASP A 17 -12.78 19.19 16.71
CA ASP A 17 -11.82 18.10 16.50
C ASP A 17 -10.92 18.37 15.28
N GLU A 18 -9.73 17.77 15.28
CA GLU A 18 -8.91 17.70 14.06
C GLU A 18 -9.68 16.98 12.95
N PRO A 19 -9.58 17.42 11.69
CA PRO A 19 -10.22 16.74 10.57
C PRO A 19 -9.69 15.32 10.41
N ALA A 20 -10.57 14.35 10.24
CA ALA A 20 -10.21 12.99 9.89
C ALA A 20 -9.60 12.89 8.46
N VAL A 21 -9.99 13.82 7.58
CA VAL A 21 -9.43 14.04 6.25
C VAL A 21 -9.27 15.56 6.08
N LYS A 22 -8.08 16.01 5.65
CA LYS A 22 -7.73 17.43 5.56
C LYS A 22 -7.08 17.72 4.22
N ASP A 23 -7.79 18.44 3.36
CA ASP A 23 -7.32 18.89 2.05
C ASP A 23 -6.70 17.79 1.18
N VAL A 24 -7.35 16.64 1.13
CA VAL A 24 -6.84 15.48 0.40
C VAL A 24 -7.24 15.56 -1.06
N SER A 25 -6.24 15.41 -1.94
CA SER A 25 -6.43 15.33 -3.39
C SER A 25 -5.65 14.15 -3.95
N PHE A 26 -6.26 13.39 -4.86
CA PHE A 26 -5.61 12.34 -5.66
C PHE A 26 -6.47 11.98 -6.87
N GLU A 27 -5.86 11.28 -7.82
CA GLU A 27 -6.50 10.81 -9.03
C GLU A 27 -6.33 9.30 -9.22
N LEU A 28 -7.39 8.63 -9.66
CA LEU A 28 -7.37 7.23 -10.02
C LEU A 28 -7.72 7.07 -11.51
N PRO A 29 -6.70 6.81 -12.35
CA PRO A 29 -6.93 6.56 -13.77
C PRO A 29 -7.69 5.25 -14.01
N GLU A 30 -8.38 5.18 -15.14
CA GLU A 30 -9.09 3.98 -15.58
C GLU A 30 -8.15 2.76 -15.70
N GLY A 31 -8.60 1.59 -15.23
CA GLY A 31 -7.85 0.33 -15.24
C GLY A 31 -6.65 0.29 -14.31
N LYS A 32 -6.51 1.27 -13.39
CA LYS A 32 -5.43 1.34 -12.41
C LYS A 32 -5.90 0.95 -11.01
N LEU A 33 -4.95 0.43 -10.24
CA LEU A 33 -5.14 0.05 -8.85
C LEU A 33 -4.41 1.06 -7.96
N LEU A 34 -5.15 1.81 -7.14
CA LEU A 34 -4.61 2.78 -6.20
C LEU A 34 -4.77 2.26 -4.76
N SER A 35 -3.69 2.32 -3.98
CA SER A 35 -3.72 1.99 -2.56
C SER A 35 -3.67 3.24 -1.70
N LEU A 36 -4.59 3.35 -0.73
CA LEU A 36 -4.49 4.29 0.39
C LEU A 36 -3.85 3.57 1.58
N VAL A 37 -2.70 4.04 2.03
CA VAL A 37 -1.98 3.45 3.16
C VAL A 37 -1.73 4.47 4.27
N GLY A 38 -1.48 3.97 5.47
CA GLY A 38 -1.16 4.79 6.64
C GLY A 38 -1.52 4.06 7.93
N GLU A 39 -1.12 4.60 9.06
CA GLU A 39 -1.42 4.05 10.38
C GLU A 39 -2.93 4.02 10.69
N SER A 40 -3.33 3.30 11.74
CA SER A 40 -4.70 3.36 12.24
C SER A 40 -5.07 4.79 12.60
N GLY A 41 -6.26 5.24 12.19
CA GLY A 41 -6.70 6.62 12.42
C GLY A 41 -6.17 7.65 11.40
N SER A 42 -5.41 7.28 10.38
CA SER A 42 -4.88 8.22 9.37
C SER A 42 -5.92 8.77 8.39
N GLY A 43 -7.20 8.37 8.46
CA GLY A 43 -8.28 8.89 7.62
C GLY A 43 -8.69 8.00 6.44
N LYS A 44 -8.04 6.85 6.21
CA LYS A 44 -8.28 5.93 5.08
C LYS A 44 -9.73 5.48 4.93
N SER A 45 -10.31 4.93 6.00
CA SER A 45 -11.71 4.44 5.98
C SER A 45 -12.70 5.60 5.83
N THR A 46 -12.38 6.80 6.35
CA THR A 46 -13.18 7.99 6.12
C THR A 46 -13.17 8.38 4.65
N LEU A 47 -12.00 8.39 4.00
CA LEU A 47 -11.88 8.65 2.55
C LEU A 47 -12.67 7.62 1.73
N LEU A 48 -12.54 6.34 2.06
CA LEU A 48 -13.27 5.28 1.39
C LEU A 48 -14.79 5.46 1.53
N ARG A 49 -15.28 5.81 2.72
CA ARG A 49 -16.71 6.10 2.97
C ARG A 49 -17.21 7.33 2.21
N LEU A 50 -16.40 8.39 2.11
CA LEU A 50 -16.72 9.58 1.30
C LEU A 50 -16.84 9.21 -0.19
N VAL A 51 -15.92 8.41 -0.73
CA VAL A 51 -15.97 7.94 -2.12
C VAL A 51 -17.17 7.02 -2.34
N ALA A 52 -17.48 6.15 -1.37
CA ALA A 52 -18.66 5.27 -1.43
C ALA A 52 -20.00 6.03 -1.32
N GLY A 53 -20.00 7.27 -0.81
CA GLY A 53 -21.22 8.06 -0.57
C GLY A 53 -21.92 7.75 0.74
N LEU A 54 -21.21 7.10 1.66
CA LEU A 54 -21.68 6.81 3.01
C LEU A 54 -21.46 7.97 3.97
N GLU A 55 -20.67 8.97 3.54
CA GLU A 55 -20.37 10.19 4.28
C GLU A 55 -20.44 11.40 3.34
N THR A 56 -20.76 12.57 3.91
CA THR A 56 -20.76 13.85 3.19
C THR A 56 -19.48 14.62 3.51
N PRO A 57 -18.75 15.16 2.53
CA PRO A 57 -17.58 15.99 2.79
C PRO A 57 -18.01 17.36 3.35
N ASP A 58 -17.13 17.96 4.16
CA ASP A 58 -17.32 19.33 4.66
C ASP A 58 -16.81 20.37 3.64
N SER A 59 -15.78 20.00 2.84
CA SER A 59 -15.31 20.77 1.69
C SER A 59 -14.68 19.86 0.64
N GLY A 60 -14.44 20.40 -0.56
CA GLY A 60 -13.90 19.68 -1.70
C GLY A 60 -14.96 18.92 -2.49
N THR A 61 -14.49 18.18 -3.50
CA THR A 61 -15.37 17.44 -4.41
C THR A 61 -14.81 16.07 -4.75
N ILE A 62 -15.73 15.16 -5.08
CA ILE A 62 -15.43 13.85 -5.66
C ILE A 62 -16.11 13.76 -7.02
N THR A 63 -15.32 13.46 -8.04
CA THR A 63 -15.77 13.37 -9.43
C THR A 63 -15.55 11.95 -9.95
N LEU A 64 -16.56 11.38 -10.63
CA LEU A 64 -16.49 10.08 -11.30
C LEU A 64 -16.83 10.27 -12.78
N ASP A 65 -15.94 9.85 -13.67
CA ASP A 65 -16.06 10.05 -15.13
C ASP A 65 -16.38 11.51 -15.51
N GLY A 66 -15.75 12.48 -14.87
CA GLY A 66 -15.99 13.91 -15.11
C GLY A 66 -17.27 14.49 -14.49
N ARG A 67 -18.09 13.65 -13.82
CA ARG A 67 -19.31 14.10 -13.12
C ARG A 67 -19.07 14.19 -11.63
N VAL A 68 -19.40 15.32 -11.01
CA VAL A 68 -19.37 15.47 -9.55
C VAL A 68 -20.42 14.56 -8.91
N ILE A 69 -19.96 13.64 -8.04
CA ILE A 69 -20.82 12.71 -7.30
C ILE A 69 -20.89 13.05 -5.80
N SER A 70 -20.02 13.93 -5.31
CA SER A 70 -20.03 14.36 -3.91
C SER A 70 -19.46 15.76 -3.77
N SER A 71 -20.15 16.61 -3.05
CA SER A 71 -19.73 17.95 -2.61
C SER A 71 -20.44 18.28 -1.28
N PRO A 72 -20.08 19.36 -0.58
CA PRO A 72 -20.79 19.75 0.65
C PRO A 72 -22.31 19.98 0.48
N SER A 73 -22.72 20.38 -0.72
CA SER A 73 -24.12 20.73 -1.03
C SER A 73 -24.91 19.62 -1.72
N ALA A 74 -24.22 18.61 -2.30
CA ALA A 74 -24.87 17.57 -3.08
C ALA A 74 -24.09 16.25 -3.00
N VAL A 75 -24.76 15.17 -2.60
CA VAL A 75 -24.19 13.83 -2.51
C VAL A 75 -25.07 12.86 -3.28
N THR A 76 -24.52 12.23 -4.31
CA THR A 76 -25.16 11.11 -5.00
C THR A 76 -25.24 9.91 -4.06
N PRO A 77 -26.42 9.28 -3.84
CA PRO A 77 -26.55 8.09 -3.01
C PRO A 77 -25.66 6.93 -3.49
N PRO A 78 -25.17 6.07 -2.57
CA PRO A 78 -24.24 4.97 -2.88
C PRO A 78 -24.70 4.08 -4.04
N GLU A 79 -25.98 3.69 -4.06
CA GLU A 79 -26.58 2.80 -5.06
C GLU A 79 -26.64 3.41 -6.47
N GLN A 80 -26.50 4.73 -6.59
CA GLN A 80 -26.52 5.45 -7.87
C GLN A 80 -25.14 5.81 -8.39
N ARG A 81 -24.06 5.51 -7.63
CA ARG A 81 -22.68 5.86 -8.01
C ARG A 81 -22.08 4.92 -9.02
N GLY A 82 -22.59 3.69 -9.15
CA GLY A 82 -21.94 2.65 -9.95
C GLY A 82 -20.59 2.22 -9.36
N ILE A 83 -20.47 2.26 -8.05
CA ILE A 83 -19.27 1.89 -7.28
C ILE A 83 -19.55 0.57 -6.56
N GLY A 84 -18.65 -0.41 -6.73
CA GLY A 84 -18.68 -1.66 -5.97
C GLY A 84 -17.90 -1.52 -4.66
N LEU A 85 -18.33 -2.20 -3.58
CA LEU A 85 -17.66 -2.16 -2.29
C LEU A 85 -17.46 -3.56 -1.73
N VAL A 86 -16.23 -3.87 -1.34
CA VAL A 86 -15.84 -5.06 -0.56
C VAL A 86 -15.43 -4.61 0.82
N PHE A 87 -16.16 -5.06 1.84
CA PHE A 87 -15.91 -4.74 3.25
C PHE A 87 -14.84 -5.66 3.85
N GLN A 88 -14.17 -5.23 4.90
CA GLN A 88 -13.12 -5.93 5.65
C GLN A 88 -13.50 -7.37 6.06
N HIS A 89 -14.74 -7.61 6.45
CA HIS A 89 -15.23 -8.94 6.84
C HIS A 89 -16.02 -9.63 5.72
N HIS A 90 -15.72 -9.29 4.45
CA HIS A 90 -16.35 -9.82 3.24
C HIS A 90 -17.86 -9.54 3.14
N ALA A 91 -18.57 -9.38 4.26
CA ALA A 91 -19.99 -9.10 4.38
C ALA A 91 -20.88 -9.98 3.47
N LEU A 92 -20.52 -11.26 3.29
CA LEU A 92 -21.36 -12.22 2.58
C LEU A 92 -22.61 -12.50 3.39
N PHE A 93 -23.74 -12.65 2.71
CA PHE A 93 -25.01 -13.01 3.32
C PHE A 93 -24.95 -14.49 3.75
N PRO A 94 -24.93 -14.81 5.07
CA PRO A 94 -24.68 -16.16 5.55
C PRO A 94 -25.82 -17.16 5.22
N HIS A 95 -27.03 -16.64 5.00
CA HIS A 95 -28.22 -17.41 4.64
C HIS A 95 -28.41 -17.62 3.13
N LEU A 96 -27.52 -17.06 2.29
CA LEU A 96 -27.53 -17.21 0.85
C LEU A 96 -26.37 -18.08 0.37
N THR A 97 -26.62 -18.90 -0.65
CA THR A 97 -25.55 -19.61 -1.32
C THR A 97 -24.58 -18.66 -2.03
N VAL A 98 -23.43 -19.16 -2.46
CA VAL A 98 -22.43 -18.42 -3.23
C VAL A 98 -23.06 -17.78 -4.47
N GLU A 99 -23.77 -18.54 -5.27
CA GLU A 99 -24.47 -18.04 -6.47
C GLU A 99 -25.46 -16.93 -6.12
N LYS A 100 -26.27 -17.12 -5.06
CA LYS A 100 -27.25 -16.12 -4.61
C LYS A 100 -26.59 -14.86 -4.03
N ASN A 101 -25.41 -14.99 -3.40
CA ASN A 101 -24.61 -13.85 -2.97
C ASN A 101 -24.16 -13.00 -4.16
N ILE A 102 -23.63 -13.61 -5.23
CA ILE A 102 -23.23 -12.91 -6.46
C ILE A 102 -24.46 -12.32 -7.16
N ALA A 103 -25.56 -13.09 -7.26
CA ALA A 103 -26.82 -12.65 -7.86
C ALA A 103 -27.45 -11.43 -7.15
N PHE A 104 -27.07 -11.16 -5.89
CA PHE A 104 -27.63 -10.04 -5.13
C PHE A 104 -27.35 -8.69 -5.80
N GLY A 105 -26.17 -8.49 -6.37
CA GLY A 105 -25.81 -7.30 -7.14
C GLY A 105 -26.51 -7.18 -8.50
N LEU A 106 -27.12 -8.28 -8.97
CA LEU A 106 -27.75 -8.39 -10.30
C LEU A 106 -29.28 -8.32 -10.26
N ARG A 107 -29.85 -7.73 -9.20
CA ARG A 107 -31.33 -7.67 -9.05
C ARG A 107 -32.04 -6.90 -10.16
N HIS A 108 -31.34 -6.00 -10.82
CA HIS A 108 -31.83 -5.27 -11.99
C HIS A 108 -31.95 -6.13 -13.26
N LEU A 109 -31.27 -7.30 -13.32
CA LEU A 109 -31.36 -8.22 -14.45
C LEU A 109 -32.46 -9.26 -14.23
N PRO A 110 -33.13 -9.71 -15.32
CA PRO A 110 -34.02 -10.87 -15.31
C PRO A 110 -33.32 -12.12 -14.78
N ARG A 111 -34.05 -13.01 -14.11
CA ARG A 111 -33.45 -14.23 -13.51
C ARG A 111 -32.70 -15.10 -14.52
N GLY A 112 -33.21 -15.22 -15.76
CA GLY A 112 -32.58 -16.02 -16.81
C GLY A 112 -31.23 -15.48 -17.28
N GLU A 113 -30.99 -14.17 -17.17
CA GLU A 113 -29.74 -13.53 -17.62
C GLU A 113 -28.65 -13.55 -16.55
N ARG A 114 -29.02 -13.72 -15.27
CA ARG A 114 -28.06 -13.71 -14.15
C ARG A 114 -27.03 -14.82 -14.25
N ALA A 115 -27.45 -16.02 -14.68
CA ALA A 115 -26.57 -17.18 -14.84
C ALA A 115 -25.43 -16.90 -15.82
N ALA A 116 -25.71 -16.19 -16.92
CA ALA A 116 -24.69 -15.80 -17.90
C ALA A 116 -23.62 -14.83 -17.34
N VAL A 117 -23.93 -14.09 -16.27
CA VAL A 117 -22.97 -13.24 -15.58
C VAL A 117 -22.24 -14.00 -14.46
N ILE A 118 -22.95 -14.84 -13.71
CA ILE A 118 -22.44 -15.52 -12.52
C ILE A 118 -21.43 -16.61 -12.89
N ALA A 119 -21.75 -17.45 -13.90
CA ALA A 119 -20.89 -18.58 -14.25
C ALA A 119 -19.46 -18.13 -14.64
N PRO A 120 -19.26 -17.16 -15.55
CA PRO A 120 -17.92 -16.64 -15.85
C PRO A 120 -17.21 -16.01 -14.64
N LEU A 121 -17.94 -15.39 -13.72
CA LEU A 121 -17.34 -14.82 -12.50
C LEU A 121 -16.87 -15.93 -11.55
N LEU A 122 -17.63 -17.01 -11.40
CA LEU A 122 -17.21 -18.15 -10.60
C LEU A 122 -15.99 -18.85 -11.21
N GLU A 123 -15.91 -18.95 -12.54
CA GLU A 123 -14.73 -19.46 -13.24
C GLU A 123 -13.52 -18.54 -13.02
N LEU A 124 -13.69 -17.25 -13.20
CA LEU A 124 -12.65 -16.23 -13.00
C LEU A 124 -12.01 -16.28 -11.59
N VAL A 125 -12.84 -16.51 -10.56
CA VAL A 125 -12.35 -16.62 -9.17
C VAL A 125 -11.94 -18.05 -8.79
N GLY A 126 -11.93 -19.00 -9.73
CA GLY A 126 -11.53 -20.39 -9.52
C GLY A 126 -12.50 -21.21 -8.65
N LEU A 127 -13.79 -20.82 -8.60
CA LEU A 127 -14.81 -21.42 -7.73
C LEU A 127 -16.05 -21.88 -8.48
N ALA A 128 -15.91 -22.33 -9.74
CA ALA A 128 -17.00 -22.74 -10.61
C ALA A 128 -17.95 -23.80 -9.98
N LYS A 129 -17.39 -24.72 -9.17
CA LYS A 129 -18.14 -25.80 -8.52
C LYS A 129 -18.77 -25.42 -7.17
N PHE A 130 -18.61 -24.17 -6.71
CA PHE A 130 -18.99 -23.73 -5.36
C PHE A 130 -20.34 -23.01 -5.31
N GLY A 131 -21.04 -22.83 -6.43
CA GLY A 131 -22.26 -22.01 -6.52
C GLY A 131 -23.36 -22.37 -5.51
N GLY A 132 -23.51 -23.67 -5.19
CA GLY A 132 -24.50 -24.17 -4.22
C GLY A 132 -24.07 -24.11 -2.76
N ARG A 133 -22.78 -23.84 -2.45
CA ARG A 133 -22.27 -23.78 -1.08
C ARG A 133 -22.68 -22.50 -0.36
N TYR A 134 -22.66 -22.55 0.98
CA TYR A 134 -22.88 -21.39 1.84
C TYR A 134 -21.55 -20.78 2.32
N PRO A 135 -21.53 -19.51 2.74
CA PRO A 135 -20.29 -18.84 3.22
C PRO A 135 -19.55 -19.56 4.35
N HIS A 136 -20.26 -20.25 5.23
CA HIS A 136 -19.65 -21.00 6.34
C HIS A 136 -18.91 -22.28 5.90
N GLU A 137 -19.16 -22.76 4.68
CA GLU A 137 -18.49 -23.92 4.08
C GLU A 137 -17.22 -23.54 3.30
N LEU A 138 -16.84 -22.24 3.30
CA LEU A 138 -15.73 -21.68 2.56
C LEU A 138 -14.57 -21.31 3.51
N SER A 139 -13.33 -21.46 3.00
CA SER A 139 -12.14 -20.89 3.61
C SER A 139 -12.14 -19.36 3.56
N GLY A 140 -11.25 -18.69 4.32
CA GLY A 140 -11.12 -17.24 4.31
C GLY A 140 -10.83 -16.69 2.92
N GLY A 141 -9.89 -17.29 2.19
CA GLY A 141 -9.54 -16.87 0.83
C GLY A 141 -10.68 -17.09 -0.18
N GLU A 142 -11.42 -18.20 -0.07
CA GLU A 142 -12.61 -18.45 -0.91
C GLU A 142 -13.71 -17.42 -0.64
N ARG A 143 -13.97 -17.08 0.64
CA ARG A 143 -14.91 -15.99 1.00
C ARG A 143 -14.51 -14.66 0.38
N GLN A 144 -13.22 -14.33 0.43
CA GLN A 144 -12.68 -13.12 -0.18
C GLN A 144 -12.95 -13.09 -1.69
N ARG A 145 -12.65 -14.18 -2.40
CA ARG A 145 -12.88 -14.26 -3.85
C ARG A 145 -14.36 -14.18 -4.21
N ILE A 146 -15.25 -14.75 -3.42
CA ILE A 146 -16.70 -14.61 -3.63
C ILE A 146 -17.19 -13.18 -3.36
N ALA A 147 -16.66 -12.51 -2.33
CA ALA A 147 -16.98 -11.10 -2.07
C ALA A 147 -16.52 -10.20 -3.23
N LEU A 148 -15.34 -10.49 -3.80
CA LEU A 148 -14.84 -9.81 -4.98
C LEU A 148 -15.74 -10.07 -6.20
N ALA A 149 -16.11 -11.33 -6.49
CA ALA A 149 -17.01 -11.70 -7.58
C ALA A 149 -18.38 -10.99 -7.44
N ARG A 150 -18.94 -10.94 -6.22
CA ARG A 150 -20.19 -10.21 -5.92
C ARG A 150 -20.08 -8.74 -6.24
N ALA A 151 -18.97 -8.10 -5.84
CA ALA A 151 -18.75 -6.68 -6.07
C ALA A 151 -18.48 -6.34 -7.55
N LEU A 152 -17.89 -7.27 -8.30
CA LEU A 152 -17.64 -7.16 -9.75
C LEU A 152 -18.87 -7.46 -10.60
N ALA A 153 -19.83 -8.24 -10.10
CA ALA A 153 -20.99 -8.69 -10.86
C ALA A 153 -21.80 -7.56 -11.51
N PRO A 154 -22.08 -6.43 -10.84
CA PRO A 154 -22.76 -5.29 -11.46
C PRO A 154 -21.92 -4.50 -12.46
N ASN A 155 -20.68 -4.93 -12.75
CA ASN A 155 -19.71 -4.21 -13.59
C ASN A 155 -19.48 -2.77 -13.13
N PRO A 156 -18.99 -2.55 -11.90
CA PRO A 156 -18.85 -1.21 -11.34
C PRO A 156 -17.78 -0.41 -12.08
N ARG A 157 -17.95 0.92 -12.11
CA ARG A 157 -16.94 1.85 -12.66
C ARG A 157 -15.68 1.93 -11.81
N VAL A 158 -15.84 1.83 -10.49
CA VAL A 158 -14.76 1.78 -9.50
C VAL A 158 -15.10 0.73 -8.46
N LEU A 159 -14.12 -0.05 -8.07
CA LEU A 159 -14.22 -1.01 -6.98
C LEU A 159 -13.47 -0.46 -5.75
N LEU A 160 -14.14 -0.40 -4.62
CA LEU A 160 -13.54 -0.07 -3.33
C LEU A 160 -13.33 -1.33 -2.52
N LEU A 161 -12.14 -1.49 -1.93
CA LEU A 161 -11.81 -2.63 -1.07
C LEU A 161 -11.29 -2.09 0.28
N ASP A 162 -11.99 -2.41 1.36
CA ASP A 162 -11.63 -2.02 2.71
C ASP A 162 -10.90 -3.15 3.40
N GLU A 163 -9.59 -3.01 3.59
CA GLU A 163 -8.68 -3.98 4.21
C GLU A 163 -8.90 -5.44 3.72
N PRO A 164 -8.87 -5.71 2.41
CA PRO A 164 -9.36 -6.96 1.86
C PRO A 164 -8.60 -8.21 2.33
N PHE A 165 -7.38 -8.07 2.85
CA PHE A 165 -6.54 -9.21 3.23
C PHE A 165 -6.27 -9.31 4.73
N SER A 166 -6.83 -8.41 5.55
CA SER A 166 -6.52 -8.31 6.98
C SER A 166 -6.94 -9.55 7.79
N SER A 167 -7.99 -10.25 7.36
CA SER A 167 -8.52 -11.45 8.02
C SER A 167 -7.82 -12.76 7.61
N LEU A 168 -6.83 -12.71 6.71
CA LEU A 168 -6.12 -13.88 6.20
C LEU A 168 -4.83 -14.14 6.99
N ASP A 169 -4.50 -15.42 7.18
CA ASP A 169 -3.18 -15.80 7.68
C ASP A 169 -2.05 -15.45 6.70
N ALA A 170 -0.82 -15.35 7.20
CA ALA A 170 0.32 -14.87 6.42
C ALA A 170 0.66 -15.74 5.19
N ARG A 171 0.37 -17.06 5.23
CA ARG A 171 0.67 -17.96 4.10
C ARG A 171 -0.34 -17.79 2.98
N LEU A 172 -1.62 -17.71 3.32
CA LEU A 172 -2.70 -17.52 2.35
C LEU A 172 -2.73 -16.09 1.80
N ARG A 173 -2.31 -15.10 2.58
CA ARG A 173 -2.39 -13.68 2.21
C ARG A 173 -1.67 -13.41 0.88
N GLN A 174 -0.46 -13.94 0.69
CA GLN A 174 0.30 -13.71 -0.54
C GLN A 174 -0.41 -14.30 -1.76
N SER A 175 -0.83 -15.57 -1.71
CA SER A 175 -1.54 -16.23 -2.82
C SER A 175 -2.85 -15.50 -3.17
N VAL A 176 -3.68 -15.18 -2.17
CA VAL A 176 -4.96 -14.49 -2.38
C VAL A 176 -4.75 -13.07 -2.92
N ARG A 177 -3.69 -12.39 -2.52
CA ARG A 177 -3.27 -11.09 -3.03
C ARG A 177 -2.94 -11.15 -4.51
N ASP A 178 -2.09 -12.11 -4.90
CA ASP A 178 -1.65 -12.28 -6.29
C ASP A 178 -2.84 -12.67 -7.19
N GLU A 179 -3.70 -13.57 -6.72
CA GLU A 179 -4.94 -13.95 -7.39
C GLU A 179 -5.90 -12.75 -7.55
N THR A 180 -6.09 -11.97 -6.47
CA THR A 180 -6.93 -10.77 -6.51
C THR A 180 -6.41 -9.75 -7.54
N ARG A 181 -5.09 -9.52 -7.56
CA ARG A 181 -4.45 -8.64 -8.55
C ARG A 181 -4.69 -9.15 -9.97
N ALA A 182 -4.50 -10.44 -10.21
CA ALA A 182 -4.72 -11.06 -11.52
C ALA A 182 -6.18 -10.87 -11.99
N ILE A 183 -7.16 -11.15 -11.12
CA ILE A 183 -8.59 -10.97 -11.40
C ILE A 183 -8.90 -9.50 -11.76
N LEU A 184 -8.40 -8.55 -10.98
CA LEU A 184 -8.63 -7.12 -11.22
C LEU A 184 -8.00 -6.65 -12.54
N LYS A 185 -6.81 -7.16 -12.88
CA LYS A 185 -6.13 -6.84 -14.14
C LYS A 185 -6.80 -7.46 -15.36
N GLU A 186 -7.23 -8.71 -15.27
CA GLU A 186 -7.97 -9.40 -16.34
C GLU A 186 -9.28 -8.66 -16.69
N ARG A 187 -9.96 -8.11 -15.67
CA ARG A 187 -11.17 -7.31 -15.83
C ARG A 187 -10.90 -5.85 -16.19
N CYS A 188 -9.65 -5.42 -16.33
CA CYS A 188 -9.29 -4.00 -16.48
C CYS A 188 -9.97 -3.12 -15.42
N ALA A 189 -10.17 -3.67 -14.21
CA ALA A 189 -10.90 -2.99 -13.15
C ALA A 189 -10.15 -1.77 -12.65
N THR A 190 -10.88 -0.69 -12.39
CA THR A 190 -10.38 0.48 -11.67
C THR A 190 -10.68 0.25 -10.20
N ALA A 191 -9.66 0.20 -9.33
CA ALA A 191 -9.89 -0.09 -7.91
C ALA A 191 -9.10 0.83 -6.98
N LEU A 192 -9.77 1.21 -5.89
CA LEU A 192 -9.20 1.89 -4.74
C LEU A 192 -9.25 0.95 -3.55
N PHE A 193 -8.10 0.62 -2.98
CA PHE A 193 -8.08 -0.23 -1.80
C PHE A 193 -7.35 0.43 -0.64
N VAL A 194 -7.86 0.16 0.56
CA VAL A 194 -7.33 0.64 1.83
C VAL A 194 -6.62 -0.52 2.51
N THR A 195 -5.42 -0.30 2.98
CA THR A 195 -4.69 -1.26 3.80
C THR A 195 -3.75 -0.56 4.77
N HIS A 196 -3.44 -1.22 5.88
CA HIS A 196 -2.33 -0.84 6.75
C HIS A 196 -1.09 -1.74 6.52
N ASP A 197 -1.21 -2.78 5.68
CA ASP A 197 -0.13 -3.68 5.32
C ASP A 197 0.63 -3.13 4.11
N THR A 198 1.91 -2.82 4.32
CA THR A 198 2.78 -2.27 3.30
C THR A 198 3.07 -3.26 2.17
N GLY A 199 3.10 -4.56 2.48
CA GLY A 199 3.28 -5.62 1.49
C GLY A 199 2.09 -5.71 0.54
N ASP A 200 0.86 -5.50 1.03
CA ASP A 200 -0.35 -5.44 0.19
C ASP A 200 -0.24 -4.29 -0.81
N ALA A 201 0.10 -3.10 -0.32
CA ALA A 201 0.21 -1.91 -1.17
C ALA A 201 1.31 -2.05 -2.23
N LEU A 202 2.51 -2.47 -1.82
CA LEU A 202 3.65 -2.62 -2.73
C LEU A 202 3.43 -3.69 -3.81
N SER A 203 2.65 -4.76 -3.50
CA SER A 203 2.44 -5.88 -4.42
C SER A 203 1.32 -5.65 -5.42
N ILE A 204 0.23 -4.98 -5.02
CA ILE A 204 -1.00 -4.89 -5.82
C ILE A 204 -1.11 -3.56 -6.56
N ALA A 205 -0.74 -2.45 -5.91
CA ALA A 205 -1.01 -1.12 -6.44
C ALA A 205 -0.17 -0.76 -7.67
N ASP A 206 -0.77 0.01 -8.57
CA ASP A 206 -0.05 0.78 -9.58
C ASP A 206 0.41 2.14 -9.04
N ARG A 207 -0.34 2.68 -8.05
CA ARG A 207 -0.02 3.92 -7.33
C ARG A 207 -0.38 3.78 -5.84
N ILE A 208 0.37 4.46 -5.00
CA ILE A 208 0.17 4.48 -3.56
C ILE A 208 0.01 5.94 -3.11
N VAL A 209 -0.98 6.19 -2.25
CA VAL A 209 -1.15 7.45 -1.51
C VAL A 209 -0.92 7.16 -0.04
N VAL A 210 0.08 7.77 0.55
CA VAL A 210 0.43 7.62 1.96
C VAL A 210 -0.23 8.72 2.77
N LEU A 211 -0.99 8.34 3.78
CA LEU A 211 -1.73 9.25 4.66
C LEU A 211 -1.17 9.23 6.09
N LYS A 212 -1.06 10.42 6.69
CA LYS A 212 -0.78 10.60 8.12
C LYS A 212 -1.65 11.73 8.67
N GLY A 213 -2.42 11.46 9.74
CA GLY A 213 -3.26 12.47 10.37
C GLY A 213 -4.22 13.18 9.41
N GLY A 214 -4.82 12.44 8.47
CA GLY A 214 -5.75 12.98 7.49
C GLY A 214 -5.12 13.73 6.31
N VAL A 215 -3.79 13.79 6.22
CA VAL A 215 -3.05 14.55 5.17
C VAL A 215 -2.24 13.60 4.31
N VAL A 216 -2.18 13.85 2.99
CA VAL A 216 -1.30 13.13 2.08
C VAL A 216 0.16 13.49 2.35
N GLN A 217 0.98 12.49 2.60
CA GLN A 217 2.42 12.64 2.81
C GLN A 217 3.21 12.44 1.52
N GLN A 218 2.78 11.49 0.70
CA GLN A 218 3.37 11.21 -0.61
C GLN A 218 2.36 10.44 -1.46
N GLU A 219 2.40 10.70 -2.78
CA GLU A 219 1.77 9.88 -3.80
C GLU A 219 2.82 9.49 -4.83
N GLY A 220 2.79 8.22 -5.30
CA GLY A 220 3.74 7.77 -6.32
C GLY A 220 3.54 6.30 -6.69
N ALA A 221 4.35 5.81 -7.64
CA ALA A 221 4.44 4.38 -7.92
C ALA A 221 5.08 3.63 -6.73
N PRO A 222 4.78 2.33 -6.52
CA PRO A 222 5.36 1.56 -5.41
C PRO A 222 6.88 1.66 -5.28
N PRO A 223 7.70 1.52 -6.36
CA PRO A 223 9.15 1.70 -6.27
C PRO A 223 9.55 3.11 -5.85
N GLU A 224 8.85 4.15 -6.31
CA GLU A 224 9.13 5.53 -5.98
C GLU A 224 8.89 5.81 -4.49
N VAL A 225 7.73 5.41 -3.96
CA VAL A 225 7.39 5.60 -2.54
C VAL A 225 8.35 4.82 -1.63
N TYR A 226 8.81 3.65 -2.06
CA TYR A 226 9.71 2.79 -1.30
C TYR A 226 11.16 3.30 -1.29
N HIS A 227 11.73 3.62 -2.47
CA HIS A 227 13.15 3.99 -2.60
C HIS A 227 13.41 5.49 -2.52
N ALA A 228 12.40 6.33 -2.77
CA ALA A 228 12.52 7.79 -2.72
C ALA A 228 11.45 8.41 -1.79
N PRO A 229 11.41 8.03 -0.49
CA PRO A 229 10.42 8.55 0.45
C PRO A 229 10.54 10.05 0.61
N ALA A 230 9.40 10.75 0.67
CA ALA A 230 9.36 12.21 0.77
C ALA A 230 9.82 12.73 2.14
N ASN A 231 9.67 11.93 3.20
CA ASN A 231 10.03 12.29 4.57
C ASN A 231 10.27 11.03 5.42
N ALA A 232 10.71 11.24 6.67
CA ALA A 232 10.99 10.19 7.65
C ALA A 232 9.80 9.26 7.91
N TYR A 233 8.59 9.82 7.95
CA TYR A 233 7.39 9.02 8.16
C TYR A 233 7.16 8.01 7.03
N VAL A 234 7.23 8.45 5.79
CA VAL A 234 7.07 7.55 4.63
C VAL A 234 8.19 6.52 4.61
N ALA A 235 9.44 6.94 4.90
CA ALA A 235 10.58 6.03 4.98
C ALA A 235 10.34 4.90 5.98
N SER A 236 9.98 5.23 7.22
CA SER A 236 9.76 4.28 8.31
C SER A 236 8.49 3.44 8.14
N PHE A 237 7.45 4.00 7.50
CA PHE A 237 6.18 3.29 7.29
C PHE A 237 6.36 2.02 6.43
N PHE A 238 7.22 2.05 5.42
CA PHE A 238 7.52 0.90 4.56
C PHE A 238 8.63 -0.02 5.09
N GLY A 239 9.01 0.10 6.35
CA GLY A 239 10.00 -0.74 7.01
C GLY A 239 11.29 0.00 7.33
N THR A 240 12.33 -0.75 7.76
CA THR A 240 13.61 -0.16 8.12
C THR A 240 14.19 0.65 6.96
N CYS A 241 14.63 1.86 7.27
CA CYS A 241 15.29 2.75 6.33
C CYS A 241 16.39 3.52 7.07
N ASN A 242 17.58 3.57 6.49
CA ASN A 242 18.70 4.34 7.04
C ASN A 242 18.58 5.79 6.58
N PHE A 243 18.86 6.73 7.48
CA PHE A 243 19.13 8.11 7.10
C PHE A 243 20.62 8.37 7.18
N LEU A 244 21.26 8.62 6.04
CA LEU A 244 22.70 8.92 5.96
C LEU A 244 22.88 10.43 5.79
N PRO A 245 23.36 11.15 6.83
CA PRO A 245 23.61 12.59 6.74
C PRO A 245 24.68 12.91 5.69
N VAL A 246 24.42 13.85 4.79
CA VAL A 246 25.35 14.18 3.68
C VAL A 246 26.72 14.63 4.18
N HIS A 247 26.75 15.41 5.26
CA HIS A 247 28.01 15.88 5.87
C HIS A 247 28.83 14.77 6.52
N SER A 248 28.23 13.60 6.78
CA SER A 248 28.89 12.44 7.39
C SER A 248 29.41 11.45 6.35
N LEU A 249 29.13 11.67 5.07
CA LEU A 249 29.59 10.81 4.00
C LEU A 249 30.95 11.31 3.50
N PRO A 250 32.01 10.48 3.53
CA PRO A 250 33.30 10.85 2.98
C PRO A 250 33.19 11.12 1.47
N HIS A 251 33.86 12.18 0.99
CA HIS A 251 33.96 12.48 -0.43
C HIS A 251 35.04 11.57 -1.06
N PRO A 252 34.80 10.86 -2.18
CA PRO A 252 33.70 10.88 -3.15
C PRO A 252 32.58 9.83 -2.93
N SER A 253 32.65 9.01 -1.88
CA SER A 253 31.71 7.92 -1.61
C SER A 253 30.30 8.43 -1.33
N GLY A 254 30.17 9.59 -0.71
CA GLY A 254 28.88 10.26 -0.52
C GLY A 254 28.16 10.49 -1.85
N ALA A 255 28.90 10.91 -2.88
CA ALA A 255 28.34 11.12 -4.22
C ALA A 255 27.85 9.80 -4.87
N ARG A 256 28.53 8.68 -4.65
CA ARG A 256 28.12 7.37 -5.19
C ARG A 256 26.89 6.81 -4.50
N ILE A 257 26.83 6.86 -3.18
CA ILE A 257 25.60 6.50 -2.43
C ILE A 257 24.45 7.40 -2.88
N LEU A 258 24.67 8.72 -2.96
CA LEU A 258 23.69 9.71 -3.42
C LEU A 258 23.19 9.43 -4.85
N CYS A 259 24.07 9.09 -5.77
CA CYS A 259 23.69 8.79 -7.17
C CYS A 259 22.83 7.52 -7.30
N HIS A 260 22.93 6.59 -6.35
CA HIS A 260 22.15 5.35 -6.38
C HIS A 260 20.77 5.47 -5.69
N VAL A 261 20.58 6.40 -4.76
CA VAL A 261 19.42 6.45 -3.87
C VAL A 261 18.57 7.71 -4.02
N GLY A 262 18.99 8.67 -4.83
CA GLY A 262 18.25 9.90 -5.11
C GLY A 262 18.79 11.14 -4.39
N PRO A 263 18.18 12.30 -4.62
CA PRO A 263 18.66 13.56 -4.08
C PRO A 263 18.54 13.63 -2.55
N PRO A 264 19.46 14.36 -1.86
CA PRO A 264 19.35 14.61 -0.44
C PRO A 264 18.03 15.28 -0.07
N ARG A 265 17.45 14.86 1.04
CA ARG A 265 16.21 15.43 1.59
C ARG A 265 16.43 15.92 3.01
N PRO A 266 15.70 16.97 3.47
CA PRO A 266 15.78 17.45 4.83
C PRO A 266 15.16 16.43 5.80
N GLU A 267 15.79 16.31 6.97
CA GLU A 267 15.20 15.68 8.16
C GLU A 267 15.34 16.63 9.33
N GLU A 268 14.25 16.84 10.11
CA GLU A 268 14.19 17.85 11.17
C GLU A 268 15.27 17.69 12.25
N ALA A 269 15.67 16.45 12.57
CA ALA A 269 16.65 16.16 13.61
C ALA A 269 18.09 16.01 13.12
N ALA A 270 18.32 15.70 11.84
CA ALA A 270 19.64 15.30 11.32
C ALA A 270 20.13 16.15 10.13
N GLY A 271 19.38 17.16 9.70
CA GLY A 271 19.75 18.00 8.57
C GLY A 271 19.55 17.33 7.21
N PHE A 272 20.36 17.68 6.21
CA PHE A 272 20.28 17.09 4.89
C PHE A 272 20.93 15.71 4.85
N GLY A 273 20.22 14.73 4.30
CA GLY A 273 20.69 13.34 4.17
C GLY A 273 19.97 12.57 3.09
N VAL A 274 20.28 11.29 3.01
CA VAL A 274 19.72 10.34 2.03
C VAL A 274 19.07 9.18 2.75
N TRP A 275 17.87 8.83 2.31
CA TRP A 275 17.17 7.61 2.75
C TRP A 275 17.67 6.42 1.96
N VAL A 276 18.21 5.39 2.64
CA VAL A 276 18.79 4.19 2.03
C VAL A 276 18.21 2.95 2.65
N ARG A 277 17.71 2.03 1.83
CA ARG A 277 17.22 0.76 2.33
C ARG A 277 18.35 -0.17 2.75
N PRO A 278 18.17 -0.99 3.81
CA PRO A 278 19.20 -1.94 4.26
C PRO A 278 19.67 -2.94 3.19
N GLU A 279 18.80 -3.28 2.25
CA GLU A 279 19.12 -4.17 1.11
C GLU A 279 19.92 -3.51 0.00
N ASP A 280 19.94 -2.17 -0.07
CA ASP A 280 20.75 -1.39 -1.01
C ASP A 280 22.20 -1.24 -0.54
N LEU A 281 22.50 -1.73 0.66
CA LEU A 281 23.84 -1.71 1.27
C LEU A 281 24.41 -3.12 1.41
N GLU A 282 25.73 -3.22 1.37
CA GLU A 282 26.46 -4.46 1.63
C GLU A 282 27.65 -4.24 2.59
N LEU A 283 28.00 -5.29 3.34
CA LEU A 283 29.18 -5.31 4.18
C LEU A 283 30.40 -5.73 3.35
N VAL A 284 31.48 -4.97 3.44
CA VAL A 284 32.76 -5.23 2.77
C VAL A 284 33.89 -5.22 3.80
N ARG A 285 34.93 -6.08 3.59
CA ARG A 285 36.05 -6.17 4.52
C ARG A 285 37.09 -5.06 4.32
N ALA A 286 37.20 -4.56 3.11
CA ALA A 286 38.21 -3.56 2.77
C ALA A 286 37.66 -2.16 2.90
N GLU A 287 38.33 -1.30 3.65
CA GLU A 287 38.07 0.14 3.61
C GLU A 287 38.63 0.72 2.33
N THR A 288 37.78 1.36 1.56
CA THR A 288 38.16 2.15 0.38
C THR A 288 37.70 3.58 0.60
N ALA A 289 38.17 4.51 -0.24
CA ALA A 289 37.70 5.89 -0.18
C ALA A 289 36.17 6.02 -0.33
N ASP A 290 35.51 4.95 -0.81
CA ASP A 290 34.09 4.87 -1.11
C ASP A 290 33.26 4.08 -0.08
N THR A 291 33.78 3.84 1.12
CA THR A 291 33.07 3.07 2.16
C THR A 291 32.91 3.86 3.45
N LEU A 292 31.83 3.58 4.14
CA LEU A 292 31.55 4.10 5.48
C LEU A 292 31.86 2.98 6.49
N SER A 293 32.79 3.21 7.41
CA SER A 293 33.18 2.21 8.41
C SER A 293 32.38 2.34 9.69
N GLY A 294 32.10 1.21 10.32
CA GLY A 294 31.39 1.15 11.59
C GLY A 294 31.67 -0.13 12.37
N VAL A 295 31.39 -0.09 13.67
CA VAL A 295 31.46 -1.24 14.56
C VAL A 295 30.08 -1.91 14.61
N ILE A 296 30.04 -3.23 14.43
CA ILE A 296 28.79 -3.99 14.54
C ILE A 296 28.27 -3.90 15.97
N ALA A 297 27.11 -3.28 16.14
CA ALA A 297 26.41 -3.17 17.40
C ALA A 297 25.45 -4.32 17.65
N LYS A 298 24.80 -4.82 16.58
CA LYS A 298 23.78 -5.89 16.69
C LYS A 298 23.72 -6.76 15.43
N VAL A 299 23.50 -8.06 15.63
CA VAL A 299 23.22 -9.02 14.56
C VAL A 299 21.93 -9.77 14.89
N SER A 300 21.01 -9.85 13.95
CA SER A 300 19.73 -10.56 14.11
C SER A 300 19.50 -11.47 12.90
N PHE A 301 19.31 -12.78 13.13
CA PHE A 301 18.98 -13.73 12.09
C PHE A 301 17.52 -13.59 11.66
N ARG A 302 17.26 -13.45 10.37
CA ARG A 302 15.93 -13.27 9.76
C ARG A 302 15.59 -14.38 8.75
N GLY A 303 16.16 -15.56 8.90
CA GLY A 303 15.98 -16.69 7.99
C GLY A 303 16.81 -16.54 6.71
N ALA A 304 16.37 -15.75 5.76
CA ALA A 304 17.05 -15.57 4.47
C ALA A 304 18.27 -14.64 4.53
N TYR A 305 18.44 -13.85 5.59
CA TYR A 305 19.52 -12.87 5.75
C TYR A 305 19.81 -12.59 7.23
N LEU A 306 20.97 -11.98 7.48
CA LEU A 306 21.28 -11.34 8.75
C LEU A 306 20.95 -9.84 8.65
N GLU A 307 20.18 -9.33 9.60
CA GLU A 307 20.03 -7.89 9.81
C GLU A 307 21.15 -7.45 10.74
N VAL A 308 22.07 -6.63 10.21
CA VAL A 308 23.26 -6.18 10.90
C VAL A 308 23.16 -4.69 11.13
N THR A 309 23.25 -4.24 12.38
CA THR A 309 23.29 -2.82 12.74
C THR A 309 24.73 -2.43 13.10
N LEU A 310 25.26 -1.44 12.39
CA LEU A 310 26.59 -0.87 12.67
C LEU A 310 26.43 0.53 13.29
N ARG A 311 27.29 0.83 14.24
CA ARG A 311 27.47 2.19 14.76
C ARG A 311 28.63 2.84 14.02
N CYS A 312 28.31 3.84 13.21
CA CYS A 312 29.23 4.61 12.40
C CYS A 312 29.51 5.96 13.07
N GLN A 313 30.76 6.40 13.09
CA GLN A 313 31.16 7.69 13.60
C GLN A 313 32.24 8.32 12.69
N PRO A 314 31.84 8.92 11.56
CA PRO A 314 32.77 9.67 10.73
C PRO A 314 33.42 10.82 11.48
N ALA A 315 34.64 11.19 11.10
CA ALA A 315 35.38 12.26 11.74
C ALA A 315 34.58 13.57 11.73
N GLY A 316 34.39 14.18 12.91
CA GLY A 316 33.66 15.44 13.07
C GLY A 316 32.13 15.32 13.09
N SER A 317 31.58 14.09 13.06
CA SER A 317 30.13 13.87 13.08
C SER A 317 29.67 13.15 14.35
N ALA A 318 28.39 13.35 14.73
CA ALA A 318 27.78 12.55 15.78
C ALA A 318 27.64 11.10 15.31
N PRO A 319 27.73 10.11 16.24
CA PRO A 319 27.53 8.71 15.89
C PRO A 319 26.10 8.46 15.44
N PHE A 320 25.93 7.61 14.42
CA PHE A 320 24.62 7.18 13.93
C PHE A 320 24.64 5.67 13.62
N GLU A 321 23.46 5.07 13.54
CA GLU A 321 23.33 3.64 13.27
C GLU A 321 22.91 3.40 11.82
N VAL A 322 23.51 2.36 11.21
CA VAL A 322 23.19 1.91 9.85
C VAL A 322 22.82 0.44 9.89
N SER A 323 21.66 0.11 9.38
CA SER A 323 21.19 -1.27 9.21
C SER A 323 21.49 -1.77 7.80
N VAL A 324 22.03 -2.99 7.70
CA VAL A 324 22.39 -3.66 6.44
C VAL A 324 21.77 -5.05 6.43
N ARG A 325 21.19 -5.46 5.28
CA ARG A 325 20.79 -6.86 5.05
C ARG A 325 21.94 -7.63 4.43
N HIS A 326 22.55 -8.47 5.27
CA HIS A 326 23.69 -9.27 4.87
C HIS A 326 23.28 -10.69 4.46
N HIS A 327 23.53 -11.05 3.20
CA HIS A 327 23.20 -12.35 2.60
C HIS A 327 24.44 -13.21 2.42
N ALA A 328 25.28 -13.32 3.43
CA ALA A 328 26.60 -13.84 3.27
C ALA A 328 26.73 -15.36 3.44
N PRO A 329 27.80 -15.96 2.89
CA PRO A 329 28.29 -17.23 3.37
C PRO A 329 29.13 -17.10 4.65
N PHE A 330 29.43 -15.91 5.16
CA PHE A 330 30.23 -15.68 6.36
C PHE A 330 29.44 -15.07 7.50
N MET A 331 29.73 -15.52 8.70
CA MET A 331 29.18 -14.99 9.93
C MET A 331 29.86 -13.69 10.30
N VAL A 332 29.11 -12.78 10.89
CA VAL A 332 29.59 -11.51 11.45
C VAL A 332 29.17 -11.43 12.92
N HIS A 333 30.01 -10.80 13.74
CA HIS A 333 29.80 -10.76 15.19
C HIS A 333 29.78 -9.33 15.71
N PRO A 334 29.02 -9.05 16.79
CA PRO A 334 29.09 -7.77 17.49
C PRO A 334 30.53 -7.45 17.93
N GLY A 335 30.93 -6.20 17.81
CA GLY A 335 32.27 -5.70 18.13
C GLY A 335 33.25 -5.73 16.95
N GLU A 336 32.95 -6.42 15.85
CA GLU A 336 33.79 -6.38 14.65
C GLU A 336 33.62 -5.03 13.92
N THR A 337 34.71 -4.57 13.31
CA THR A 337 34.68 -3.38 12.43
C THR A 337 34.53 -3.82 10.99
N TRP A 338 33.53 -3.25 10.31
CA TRP A 338 33.23 -3.52 8.91
C TRP A 338 33.00 -2.23 8.15
N ALA A 339 33.29 -2.25 6.86
CA ALA A 339 32.92 -1.18 5.95
C ALA A 339 31.58 -1.47 5.26
N ILE A 340 30.85 -0.42 4.92
CA ILE A 340 29.56 -0.44 4.26
C ILE A 340 29.72 0.20 2.88
N ALA A 341 29.30 -0.50 1.85
CA ALA A 341 29.29 -0.02 0.47
C ALA A 341 27.86 -0.07 -0.13
N PRO A 342 27.57 0.75 -1.13
CA PRO A 342 26.35 0.57 -1.94
C PRO A 342 26.42 -0.77 -2.65
N ARG A 343 25.32 -1.53 -2.61
CA ARG A 343 25.21 -2.76 -3.39
C ARG A 343 25.08 -2.41 -4.87
N PRO A 344 25.89 -3.01 -5.76
CA PRO A 344 25.74 -2.79 -7.19
C PRO A 344 24.35 -3.27 -7.65
N ARG A 345 23.61 -2.40 -8.34
CA ARG A 345 22.33 -2.79 -8.95
C ARG A 345 22.64 -3.85 -10.01
N ARG A 346 22.05 -5.04 -9.87
CA ARG A 346 22.05 -6.02 -10.95
C ARG A 346 21.24 -5.42 -12.10
N SER A 347 21.90 -5.21 -13.23
CA SER A 347 21.30 -4.77 -14.50
C SER A 347 20.27 -5.78 -15.00
#